data_86ced412d1a088a6dbe90b25493533b9
#
_entry.id   86ced412d1a088a6dbe90b25493533b9
#
_cell.length_a   1.000
_cell.length_b   1.000
_cell.length_c   1.000
_cell.angle_alpha   90.00
_cell.angle_beta   90.00
_cell.angle_gamma   90.00
#
_symmetry.space_group_name_H-M   'P 1'
#
loop_
_entity.id
_entity.type
_entity.pdbx_description
1 polymer ?
#
loop_
_entity_poly.entity_id
_entity_poly.type
_entity_poly.pdbx_seq_one_letter_code
_entity_poly.pdbx_strand_id
1 'polypeptide(L)'
;MLEPVRDRKIKIIPDHFEKVYFHWIENLRDWCISRQIWYGHRIPVWYHEPKCVPIPDRENEIEKCEEIVVGNRMTKCLHCNANYIQDEDTLDTWFSSALWTFSTLGWPEKT
;
A
#
# COMPACT_ATOMS: atom_id res chain seq x y z
N MET A 1 -2.70 3.79 -17.87
CA MET A 1 -1.39 4.39 -18.23
C MET A 1 -1.09 4.34 -19.73
N LEU A 2 -1.38 3.23 -20.42
CA LEU A 2 -1.07 3.11 -21.86
C LEU A 2 -2.02 3.89 -22.78
N GLU A 3 -3.31 3.87 -22.47
CA GLU A 3 -4.35 4.50 -23.32
C GLU A 3 -4.12 5.99 -23.61
N PRO A 4 -3.79 6.86 -22.61
CA PRO A 4 -3.59 8.27 -22.88
C PRO A 4 -2.46 8.57 -23.89
N VAL A 5 -1.44 7.69 -23.94
CA VAL A 5 -0.35 7.83 -24.92
C VAL A 5 -0.77 7.26 -26.28
N ARG A 6 -1.47 6.12 -26.30
CA ARG A 6 -2.05 5.55 -27.55
C ARG A 6 -3.04 6.51 -28.21
N ASP A 7 -3.89 7.15 -27.40
CA ASP A 7 -4.87 8.15 -27.87
C ASP A 7 -4.26 9.52 -28.17
N ARG A 8 -2.95 9.66 -28.04
CA ARG A 8 -2.20 10.94 -28.24
C ARG A 8 -2.67 12.08 -27.34
N LYS A 9 -3.32 11.78 -26.22
CA LYS A 9 -3.62 12.78 -25.17
C LYS A 9 -2.36 13.20 -24.43
N ILE A 10 -1.39 12.28 -24.32
CA ILE A 10 -0.03 12.54 -23.81
C ILE A 10 0.95 12.19 -24.92
N LYS A 11 1.85 13.14 -25.22
CA LYS A 11 2.90 12.97 -26.21
C LYS A 11 4.25 12.81 -25.52
N ILE A 12 4.96 11.75 -25.88
CA ILE A 12 6.35 11.53 -25.43
C ILE A 12 7.31 12.18 -26.41
N ILE A 13 8.22 12.99 -25.88
CA ILE A 13 9.19 13.72 -26.69
C ILE A 13 10.61 13.38 -26.19
N PRO A 14 11.51 12.96 -27.07
CA PRO A 14 11.35 12.67 -28.51
C PRO A 14 10.55 11.38 -28.79
N ASP A 15 9.91 11.32 -29.93
CA ASP A 15 8.96 10.26 -30.31
C ASP A 15 9.56 8.82 -30.25
N HIS A 16 10.87 8.66 -30.43
CA HIS A 16 11.51 7.34 -30.38
C HIS A 16 11.45 6.70 -28.97
N PHE A 17 11.27 7.48 -27.90
CA PHE A 17 11.08 6.94 -26.55
C PHE A 17 9.68 6.38 -26.32
N GLU A 18 8.72 6.61 -27.19
CA GLU A 18 7.38 6.04 -27.08
C GLU A 18 7.41 4.50 -27.07
N LYS A 19 8.25 3.89 -27.90
CA LYS A 19 8.45 2.44 -27.92
C LYS A 19 9.01 1.91 -26.60
N VAL A 20 9.97 2.65 -26.01
CA VAL A 20 10.58 2.29 -24.72
C VAL A 20 9.55 2.40 -23.61
N TYR A 21 8.73 3.46 -23.60
CA TYR A 21 7.65 3.65 -22.64
C TYR A 21 6.65 2.50 -22.68
N PHE A 22 6.15 2.13 -23.85
CA PHE A 22 5.23 1.01 -23.99
C PHE A 22 5.86 -0.29 -23.53
N HIS A 23 7.10 -0.57 -23.95
CA HIS A 23 7.81 -1.75 -23.52
C HIS A 23 7.92 -1.87 -21.99
N TRP A 24 8.29 -0.79 -21.32
CA TRP A 24 8.38 -0.78 -19.85
C TRP A 24 7.04 -0.99 -19.18
N ILE A 25 6.02 -0.26 -19.59
CA ILE A 25 4.70 -0.32 -18.95
C ILE A 25 4.02 -1.69 -19.18
N GLU A 26 4.17 -2.27 -20.36
CA GLU A 26 3.60 -3.59 -20.70
C GLU A 26 4.33 -4.75 -20.00
N ASN A 27 5.56 -4.55 -19.58
CA ASN A 27 6.39 -5.57 -18.93
C ASN A 27 6.65 -5.26 -17.44
N LEU A 28 5.87 -4.39 -16.82
CA LEU A 28 5.96 -4.16 -15.38
C LEU A 28 5.70 -5.46 -14.62
N ARG A 29 6.56 -5.72 -13.64
CA ARG A 29 6.44 -6.87 -12.73
C ARG A 29 6.14 -6.37 -11.33
N ASP A 30 5.61 -7.28 -10.51
CA ASP A 30 5.41 -7.02 -9.09
C ASP A 30 6.74 -6.63 -8.42
N TRP A 31 6.66 -5.66 -7.55
CA TRP A 31 7.80 -5.14 -6.82
C TRP A 31 7.58 -5.29 -5.32
N CYS A 32 8.46 -6.03 -4.66
CA CYS A 32 8.47 -6.10 -3.21
C CYS A 32 8.97 -4.77 -2.64
N ILE A 33 8.09 -4.10 -1.90
CA ILE A 33 8.36 -2.77 -1.33
C ILE A 33 8.84 -2.82 0.12
N SER A 34 8.86 -3.99 0.76
CA SER A 34 9.35 -4.16 2.12
C SER A 34 10.88 -4.25 2.17
N ARG A 35 11.47 -3.63 3.20
CA ARG A 35 12.91 -3.65 3.48
C ARG A 35 13.16 -3.90 4.95
N GLN A 36 14.16 -4.71 5.25
CA GLN A 36 14.64 -5.01 6.60
C GLN A 36 15.81 -4.08 6.93
N ILE A 37 15.51 -2.80 7.14
CA ILE A 37 16.49 -1.76 7.44
C ILE A 37 16.11 -1.01 8.73
N TRP A 38 17.09 -0.45 9.41
CA TRP A 38 16.90 0.21 10.70
C TRP A 38 16.13 1.53 10.61
N TYR A 39 16.23 2.23 9.50
CA TYR A 39 15.64 3.55 9.31
C TYR A 39 14.76 3.57 8.08
N GLY A 40 13.58 4.13 8.21
CA GLY A 40 12.61 4.25 7.13
C GLY A 40 11.17 4.36 7.66
N HIS A 41 10.23 4.55 6.77
CA HIS A 41 8.82 4.52 7.12
C HIS A 41 8.37 3.06 7.29
N ARG A 42 7.91 2.69 8.47
CA ARG A 42 7.35 1.35 8.70
C ARG A 42 6.13 1.13 7.82
N ILE A 43 6.00 -0.09 7.33
CA ILE A 43 4.84 -0.51 6.53
C ILE A 43 3.57 -0.28 7.36
N PRO A 44 2.57 0.47 6.85
CA PRO A 44 1.35 0.78 7.57
C PRO A 44 0.35 -0.38 7.51
N VAL A 45 0.82 -1.58 7.84
CA VAL A 45 0.04 -2.81 7.93
C VAL A 45 0.08 -3.31 9.36
N TRP A 46 -1.06 -3.76 9.84
CA TRP A 46 -1.26 -4.20 11.20
C TRP A 46 -1.86 -5.58 11.20
N TYR A 47 -1.24 -6.49 11.92
CA TYR A 47 -1.67 -7.88 12.05
C TYR A 47 -2.37 -8.09 13.37
N HIS A 48 -3.48 -8.79 13.33
CA HIS A 48 -4.25 -9.16 14.51
C HIS A 48 -3.53 -10.26 15.31
N GLU A 49 -3.16 -9.98 16.57
CA GLU A 49 -2.51 -10.97 17.43
C GLU A 49 -3.11 -11.00 18.86
N PRO A 50 -3.36 -12.20 19.38
CA PRO A 50 -3.41 -13.49 18.68
C PRO A 50 -4.52 -13.48 17.63
N LYS A 51 -4.43 -14.38 16.63
CA LYS A 51 -5.54 -14.58 15.67
C LYS A 51 -6.84 -14.72 16.43
N CYS A 52 -7.93 -14.14 15.91
CA CYS A 52 -9.23 -14.23 16.55
C CYS A 52 -9.57 -15.67 16.91
N VAL A 53 -9.69 -15.92 18.21
CA VAL A 53 -10.18 -17.22 18.72
C VAL A 53 -11.68 -17.09 18.94
N PRO A 54 -12.48 -18.07 18.51
CA PRO A 54 -13.91 -18.07 18.77
C PRO A 54 -14.19 -17.93 20.30
N ILE A 55 -14.91 -16.86 20.64
CA ILE A 55 -15.50 -16.75 21.98
C ILE A 55 -16.79 -17.56 21.93
N PRO A 56 -16.99 -18.59 22.81
CA PRO A 56 -18.10 -19.51 22.69
C PRO A 56 -19.50 -18.90 22.55
N ASP A 57 -19.70 -17.71 23.11
CA ASP A 57 -20.99 -17.00 23.05
C ASP A 57 -21.11 -15.95 21.93
N ARG A 58 -20.05 -15.79 21.07
CA ARG A 58 -19.95 -14.75 20.06
C ARG A 58 -19.38 -15.27 18.75
N GLU A 59 -19.65 -16.48 18.37
CA GLU A 59 -19.11 -17.09 17.14
C GLU A 59 -19.40 -16.27 15.88
N ASN A 60 -20.55 -15.58 15.82
CA ASN A 60 -20.94 -14.73 14.70
C ASN A 60 -20.17 -13.39 14.61
N GLU A 61 -19.40 -13.01 15.64
CA GLU A 61 -18.61 -11.77 15.63
C GLU A 61 -17.18 -11.97 15.09
N ILE A 62 -16.71 -13.20 14.98
CA ILE A 62 -15.36 -13.52 14.51
C ILE A 62 -15.21 -13.27 13.02
N GLU A 63 -16.26 -13.51 12.24
CA GLU A 63 -16.27 -13.18 10.81
C GLU A 63 -16.07 -11.68 10.53
N LYS A 64 -16.20 -10.84 11.55
CA LYS A 64 -16.00 -9.39 11.46
C LYS A 64 -14.60 -8.92 11.86
N CYS A 65 -13.77 -9.81 12.38
CA CYS A 65 -12.40 -9.45 12.72
C CYS A 65 -11.52 -9.46 11.48
N GLU A 66 -11.02 -8.29 11.11
CA GLU A 66 -10.03 -8.18 10.03
C GLU A 66 -8.67 -8.69 10.54
N GLU A 67 -8.14 -9.74 9.92
CA GLU A 67 -6.82 -10.29 10.27
C GLU A 67 -5.69 -9.30 9.93
N ILE A 68 -5.88 -8.50 8.90
CA ILE A 68 -4.90 -7.53 8.39
C ILE A 68 -5.62 -6.20 8.16
N VAL A 69 -5.08 -5.13 8.72
CA VAL A 69 -5.57 -3.77 8.53
C VAL A 69 -4.48 -2.91 7.93
N VAL A 70 -4.83 -2.15 6.90
CA VAL A 70 -3.92 -1.20 6.24
C VAL A 70 -4.34 0.22 6.60
N GLY A 71 -3.38 1.05 7.02
CA GLY A 71 -3.64 2.47 7.27
C GLY A 71 -3.10 2.97 8.60
N ASN A 72 -3.86 3.88 9.23
CA ASN A 72 -3.47 4.54 10.46
C ASN A 72 -3.34 3.56 11.63
N ARG A 73 -2.59 3.98 12.66
CA ARG A 73 -2.29 3.17 13.84
C ARG A 73 -3.55 2.53 14.43
N MET A 74 -3.58 1.21 14.36
CA MET A 74 -4.58 0.39 15.05
C MET A 74 -3.95 -0.16 16.33
N THR A 75 -4.64 -0.03 17.44
CA THR A 75 -4.15 -0.55 18.72
C THR A 75 -4.92 -1.79 19.17
N LYS A 76 -6.21 -1.81 18.94
CA LYS A 76 -7.09 -2.90 19.37
C LYS A 76 -8.20 -3.18 18.38
N CYS A 77 -8.53 -4.45 18.26
CA CYS A 77 -9.70 -4.89 17.50
C CYS A 77 -10.98 -4.44 18.21
N LEU A 78 -11.91 -3.86 17.46
CA LEU A 78 -13.19 -3.38 17.98
C LEU A 78 -14.15 -4.54 18.37
N HIS A 79 -13.91 -5.74 17.82
CA HIS A 79 -14.79 -6.89 18.02
C HIS A 79 -14.32 -7.80 19.15
N CYS A 80 -13.03 -8.13 19.22
CA CYS A 80 -12.49 -9.08 20.21
C CYS A 80 -11.53 -8.44 21.20
N ASN A 81 -11.22 -7.15 21.08
CA ASN A 81 -10.29 -6.38 21.92
C ASN A 81 -8.83 -6.90 21.93
N ALA A 82 -8.49 -7.81 21.01
CA ALA A 82 -7.11 -8.25 20.83
C ALA A 82 -6.24 -7.11 20.26
N ASN A 83 -4.93 -7.23 20.43
CA ASN A 83 -4.00 -6.21 19.94
C ASN A 83 -3.72 -6.39 18.44
N TYR A 84 -3.42 -5.28 17.78
CA TYR A 84 -2.80 -5.26 16.46
C TYR A 84 -1.32 -4.95 16.61
N ILE A 85 -0.50 -5.72 15.90
CA ILE A 85 0.96 -5.51 15.83
C ILE A 85 1.29 -5.00 14.45
N GLN A 86 2.00 -3.87 14.40
CA GLN A 86 2.45 -3.29 13.14
C GLN A 86 3.57 -4.13 12.53
N ASP A 87 3.56 -4.26 11.20
CA ASP A 87 4.64 -4.87 10.44
C ASP A 87 6.00 -4.28 10.85
N GLU A 88 7.02 -5.13 11.00
CA GLU A 88 8.35 -4.71 11.43
C GLU A 88 9.17 -4.12 10.29
N ASP A 89 8.83 -4.46 9.06
CA ASP A 89 9.54 -4.01 7.87
C ASP A 89 9.27 -2.51 7.58
N THR A 90 10.17 -1.92 6.83
CA THR A 90 10.07 -0.55 6.35
C THR A 90 9.77 -0.51 4.85
N LEU A 91 9.17 0.58 4.41
CA LEU A 91 8.93 0.82 2.99
C LEU A 91 10.25 1.14 2.27
N ASP A 92 10.38 0.63 1.06
CA ASP A 92 11.44 1.05 0.13
C ASP A 92 11.41 2.57 -0.08
N THR A 93 12.57 3.19 -0.10
CA THR A 93 12.71 4.64 -0.29
C THR A 93 12.09 5.11 -1.60
N TRP A 94 12.20 4.31 -2.67
CA TRP A 94 11.61 4.64 -3.97
C TRP A 94 10.09 4.64 -3.95
N PHE A 95 9.47 3.82 -3.12
CA PHE A 95 8.03 3.85 -2.93
C PHE A 95 7.58 5.20 -2.38
N SER A 96 8.20 5.65 -1.28
CA SER A 96 7.88 6.95 -0.67
C SER A 96 8.23 8.12 -1.61
N SER A 97 9.34 8.04 -2.33
CA SER A 97 9.78 9.08 -3.26
C SER A 97 8.80 9.24 -4.43
N ALA A 98 8.21 8.17 -4.92
CA ALA A 98 7.22 8.23 -5.99
C ALA A 98 5.94 8.99 -5.59
N LEU A 99 5.61 9.02 -4.30
CA LEU A 99 4.44 9.73 -3.78
C LEU A 99 4.66 11.26 -3.69
N TRP A 100 5.89 11.72 -3.76
CA TRP A 100 6.26 13.12 -3.54
C TRP A 100 5.53 14.09 -4.49
N THR A 101 5.33 13.69 -5.75
CA THR A 101 4.74 14.52 -6.79
C THR A 101 3.34 15.05 -6.48
N PHE A 102 2.59 14.38 -5.60
CA PHE A 102 1.25 14.77 -5.20
C PHE A 102 1.08 14.92 -3.69
N SER A 103 1.83 14.20 -2.86
CA SER A 103 1.74 14.31 -1.41
C SER A 103 2.15 15.70 -0.90
N THR A 104 3.13 16.33 -1.52
CA THR A 104 3.56 17.70 -1.18
C THR A 104 2.53 18.77 -1.55
N LEU A 105 1.59 18.46 -2.42
CA LEU A 105 0.50 19.35 -2.82
C LEU A 105 -0.75 19.21 -1.95
N GLY A 106 -0.69 18.35 -0.94
CA GLY A 106 -1.74 18.17 0.06
C GLY A 106 -2.73 17.04 -0.23
N TRP A 107 -2.44 16.18 -1.21
CA TRP A 107 -3.24 14.97 -1.41
C TRP A 107 -3.18 14.06 -0.16
N PRO A 108 -4.29 13.43 0.26
CA PRO A 108 -5.60 13.38 -0.40
C PRO A 108 -6.57 14.52 -0.01
N GLU A 109 -6.25 15.37 0.98
CA GLU A 109 -7.24 16.28 1.57
C GLU A 109 -7.48 17.53 0.70
N LYS A 110 -6.55 17.88 -0.18
CA LYS A 110 -6.56 19.14 -0.95
C LYS A 110 -6.45 18.96 -2.46
N THR A 111 -7.01 17.92 -3.01
CA THR A 111 -7.03 17.75 -4.48
C THR A 111 -8.35 18.12 -5.07
#